data_e2f5b028b25b397af118406c1493036b
#
_entry.id   e2f5b028b25b397af118406c1493036b
#
_cell.length_a   1.000
_cell.length_b   1.000
_cell.length_c   1.000
_cell.angle_alpha   90.00
_cell.angle_beta   90.00
_cell.angle_gamma   90.00
#
_symmetry.space_group_name_H-M   'P 1'
#
loop_
_entity.id
_entity.type
_entity.pdbx_description
1 polymer ?
#
loop_
_entity_poly.entity_id
_entity_poly.type
_entity_poly.pdbx_seq_one_letter_code
_entity_poly.pdbx_strand_id
1 'polypeptide(L)'
;MNYQETVEYLFNSTPVFEHVGASAYKEGLETTKALDEHFGHPHTHFLSIHVAGTNGKGSCSHTLAAILQAEGYKVGLYTSPHLVDFRERIRVNGEMISEQEVIDFVEQERNFFEPLHPSFFELTTALAFKHFAEQKVDIAIIEVGLGGRLDCTNIITPILSIITNISLDHTQFLGNTLGAIAAEKAGIIKHRVPVVIGEAVPETQIVFKAKAQKEDALIVFAEDIPVVLSSHPNPDGGIAYQTRFFGNIVGELGGSYQEKNANTVLTAVMQLYNKGVIKNAESIAKGFANVCELTGLMGRWQKLQANPLVICDTGHNVGGWTYLSQQIKRQQCKQKRIVFGMVDDKDLHAVMSMLPDDAIYYWTQPSTHRAFPAEKVAATANDYDLHGIVFPTVLEAYQAALHDAAQSDFIFVGGSSYVVADLLTSLQKK
;
A
#
# COMPACT_ATOMS: atom_id res chain seq x y z
N MET A 1 9.58 27.66 8.35
CA MET A 1 8.18 27.11 8.39
C MET A 1 8.06 26.15 9.56
N ASN A 2 6.87 25.99 10.18
CA ASN A 2 6.65 24.84 11.05
C ASN A 2 6.33 23.59 10.20
N TYR A 3 6.22 22.42 10.84
CA TYR A 3 5.99 21.15 10.12
C TYR A 3 4.68 21.16 9.29
N GLN A 4 3.59 21.65 9.88
CA GLN A 4 2.30 21.71 9.19
C GLN A 4 2.37 22.62 7.95
N GLU A 5 2.97 23.81 8.08
CA GLU A 5 3.18 24.73 6.96
C GLU A 5 4.08 24.11 5.87
N THR A 6 5.09 23.32 6.27
CA THR A 6 5.98 22.63 5.34
C THR A 6 5.23 21.54 4.55
N VAL A 7 4.42 20.74 5.22
CA VAL A 7 3.60 19.72 4.59
C VAL A 7 2.58 20.37 3.65
N GLU A 8 1.90 21.43 4.08
CA GLU A 8 0.98 22.21 3.24
C GLU A 8 1.69 22.81 2.01
N TYR A 9 2.91 23.32 2.17
CA TYR A 9 3.73 23.79 1.06
C TYR A 9 4.00 22.67 0.06
N LEU A 10 4.45 21.50 0.50
CA LEU A 10 4.68 20.34 -0.37
C LEU A 10 3.41 19.94 -1.14
N PHE A 11 2.25 19.95 -0.48
CA PHE A 11 0.98 19.60 -1.12
C PHE A 11 0.43 20.69 -2.05
N ASN A 12 0.62 21.96 -1.76
CA ASN A 12 -0.01 23.06 -2.51
C ASN A 12 0.91 23.67 -3.57
N SER A 13 2.23 23.64 -3.37
CA SER A 13 3.20 24.26 -4.26
C SER A 13 3.69 23.34 -5.37
N THR A 14 3.34 22.05 -5.30
CA THR A 14 3.71 21.04 -6.29
C THR A 14 2.48 20.29 -6.79
N PRO A 15 2.43 19.86 -8.07
CA PRO A 15 1.33 19.03 -8.55
C PRO A 15 1.25 17.72 -7.76
N VAL A 16 0.16 17.52 -7.03
CA VAL A 16 -0.10 16.31 -6.24
C VAL A 16 -1.18 15.49 -6.92
N PHE A 17 -0.87 14.24 -7.20
CA PHE A 17 -1.84 13.31 -7.83
C PHE A 17 -3.13 13.19 -7.02
N GLU A 18 -3.02 13.18 -5.69
CA GLU A 18 -4.15 13.09 -4.77
C GLU A 18 -5.09 14.30 -4.87
N HIS A 19 -4.60 15.47 -5.32
CA HIS A 19 -5.40 16.70 -5.46
C HIS A 19 -5.87 16.98 -6.88
N VAL A 20 -4.98 16.84 -7.88
CA VAL A 20 -5.24 17.29 -9.25
C VAL A 20 -5.32 16.13 -10.27
N GLY A 21 -5.20 14.88 -9.80
CA GLY A 21 -5.33 13.70 -10.65
C GLY A 21 -4.31 13.69 -11.80
N ALA A 22 -4.83 13.52 -13.04
CA ALA A 22 -4.01 13.35 -14.24
C ALA A 22 -3.00 14.47 -14.51
N SER A 23 -3.33 15.71 -14.15
CA SER A 23 -2.45 16.86 -14.44
C SER A 23 -1.17 16.90 -13.60
N ALA A 24 -1.09 16.09 -12.52
CA ALA A 24 0.14 15.95 -11.73
C ALA A 24 1.16 14.98 -12.35
N TYR A 25 0.73 14.18 -13.32
CA TYR A 25 1.62 13.22 -13.97
C TYR A 25 2.56 13.93 -14.94
N LYS A 26 3.85 13.84 -14.69
CA LYS A 26 4.90 14.30 -15.61
C LYS A 26 5.45 13.12 -16.38
N GLU A 27 5.54 13.24 -17.69
CA GLU A 27 6.26 12.27 -18.52
C GLU A 27 7.77 12.46 -18.37
N GLY A 28 8.49 11.36 -18.08
CA GLY A 28 9.94 11.36 -17.99
C GLY A 28 10.46 11.32 -16.53
N LEU A 29 11.78 11.21 -16.42
CA LEU A 29 12.52 11.12 -15.14
C LEU A 29 13.58 12.22 -15.01
N GLU A 30 13.53 13.24 -15.86
CA GLU A 30 14.56 14.29 -15.95
C GLU A 30 14.65 15.07 -14.63
N THR A 31 13.52 15.50 -14.07
CA THR A 31 13.48 16.20 -12.79
C THR A 31 13.96 15.29 -11.64
N THR A 32 13.52 14.04 -11.63
CA THR A 32 13.97 13.04 -10.65
C THR A 32 15.47 12.84 -10.70
N LYS A 33 16.07 12.75 -11.92
CA LYS A 33 17.51 12.60 -12.10
C LYS A 33 18.28 13.85 -11.67
N ALA A 34 17.74 15.04 -11.96
CA ALA A 34 18.36 16.30 -11.52
C ALA A 34 18.40 16.43 -10.00
N LEU A 35 17.32 16.02 -9.32
CA LEU A 35 17.27 15.95 -7.85
C LEU A 35 18.26 14.90 -7.32
N ASP A 36 18.32 13.73 -7.91
CA ASP A 36 19.24 12.67 -7.53
C ASP A 36 20.72 13.08 -7.70
N GLU A 37 21.05 13.73 -8.82
CA GLU A 37 22.39 14.28 -9.05
C GLU A 37 22.76 15.37 -8.03
N HIS A 38 21.83 16.29 -7.75
CA HIS A 38 22.02 17.35 -6.75
C HIS A 38 22.37 16.80 -5.37
N PHE A 39 21.72 15.71 -4.96
CA PHE A 39 21.99 15.05 -3.67
C PHE A 39 23.13 14.02 -3.73
N GLY A 40 23.88 13.94 -4.82
CA GLY A 40 25.04 13.07 -4.97
C GLY A 40 24.69 11.59 -5.13
N HIS A 41 23.60 11.28 -5.83
CA HIS A 41 23.12 9.92 -6.14
C HIS A 41 22.86 9.07 -4.88
N PRO A 42 22.03 9.53 -3.93
CA PRO A 42 21.84 8.87 -2.64
C PRO A 42 21.33 7.44 -2.77
N HIS A 43 20.57 7.13 -3.85
CA HIS A 43 20.06 5.79 -4.12
C HIS A 43 21.15 4.73 -4.33
N THR A 44 22.41 5.13 -4.54
CA THR A 44 23.56 4.22 -4.72
C THR A 44 24.23 3.82 -3.41
N HIS A 45 23.84 4.43 -2.28
CA HIS A 45 24.48 4.21 -0.98
C HIS A 45 23.87 3.07 -0.16
N PHE A 46 22.83 2.42 -0.64
CA PHE A 46 22.16 1.31 0.02
C PHE A 46 21.67 0.27 -0.99
N LEU A 47 21.52 -0.96 -0.56
CA LEU A 47 20.83 -1.98 -1.37
C LEU A 47 19.33 -1.67 -1.43
N SER A 48 18.66 -2.05 -2.52
CA SER A 48 17.23 -1.81 -2.64
C SER A 48 16.45 -3.04 -3.13
N ILE A 49 15.19 -3.14 -2.70
CA ILE A 49 14.17 -4.04 -3.25
C ILE A 49 13.05 -3.16 -3.78
N HIS A 50 12.66 -3.36 -5.03
CA HIS A 50 11.67 -2.52 -5.70
C HIS A 50 10.33 -3.25 -5.82
N VAL A 51 9.26 -2.65 -5.31
CA VAL A 51 7.94 -3.30 -5.21
C VAL A 51 6.89 -2.52 -6.01
N ALA A 52 6.40 -3.12 -7.08
CA ALA A 52 5.26 -2.63 -7.88
C ALA A 52 4.04 -3.56 -7.74
N GLY A 53 2.93 -3.15 -8.32
CA GLY A 53 1.67 -3.91 -8.35
C GLY A 53 0.45 -3.01 -8.30
N THR A 54 -0.73 -3.56 -8.45
CA THR A 54 -1.97 -2.82 -8.22
C THR A 54 -2.31 -2.85 -6.74
N ASN A 55 -2.56 -4.02 -6.18
CA ASN A 55 -2.87 -4.23 -4.77
C ASN A 55 -1.72 -4.99 -4.08
N GLY A 56 -1.65 -4.93 -2.74
CA GLY A 56 -0.69 -5.71 -1.95
C GLY A 56 0.71 -5.11 -1.82
N LYS A 57 1.08 -4.06 -2.57
CA LYS A 57 2.41 -3.43 -2.50
C LYS A 57 2.82 -3.09 -1.05
N GLY A 58 2.01 -2.29 -0.35
CA GLY A 58 2.29 -1.88 1.02
C GLY A 58 2.41 -3.06 1.98
N SER A 59 1.49 -4.05 1.93
CA SER A 59 1.59 -5.26 2.76
C SER A 59 2.88 -6.03 2.49
N CYS A 60 3.24 -6.25 1.22
CA CYS A 60 4.49 -6.94 0.86
C CYS A 60 5.73 -6.14 1.30
N SER A 61 5.73 -4.82 1.08
CA SER A 61 6.84 -3.94 1.46
C SER A 61 7.08 -3.93 2.97
N HIS A 62 6.03 -3.78 3.76
CA HIS A 62 6.12 -3.79 5.22
C HIS A 62 6.53 -5.17 5.77
N THR A 63 5.96 -6.26 5.24
CA THR A 63 6.34 -7.62 5.66
C THR A 63 7.80 -7.91 5.35
N LEU A 64 8.30 -7.53 4.17
CA LEU A 64 9.73 -7.67 3.83
C LEU A 64 10.62 -6.80 4.72
N ALA A 65 10.21 -5.55 4.99
CA ALA A 65 10.95 -4.68 5.90
C ALA A 65 11.04 -5.27 7.31
N ALA A 66 9.94 -5.83 7.84
CA ALA A 66 9.91 -6.49 9.14
C ALA A 66 10.84 -7.72 9.20
N ILE A 67 10.85 -8.54 8.14
CA ILE A 67 11.73 -9.71 8.03
C ILE A 67 13.20 -9.27 8.02
N LEU A 68 13.55 -8.25 7.24
CA LEU A 68 14.94 -7.77 7.15
C LEU A 68 15.41 -7.08 8.43
N GLN A 69 14.51 -6.36 9.14
CA GLN A 69 14.80 -5.88 10.49
C GLN A 69 15.05 -7.01 11.48
N ALA A 70 14.23 -8.06 11.41
CA ALA A 70 14.41 -9.25 12.25
C ALA A 70 15.71 -10.02 11.92
N GLU A 71 16.21 -9.93 10.67
CA GLU A 71 17.50 -10.47 10.23
C GLU A 71 18.68 -9.63 10.77
N GLY A 72 18.42 -8.40 11.23
CA GLY A 72 19.41 -7.50 11.83
C GLY A 72 19.90 -6.37 10.94
N TYR A 73 19.28 -6.14 9.77
CA TYR A 73 19.60 -5.00 8.91
C TYR A 73 19.01 -3.70 9.44
N LYS A 74 19.68 -2.57 9.16
CA LYS A 74 19.08 -1.26 9.23
C LYS A 74 18.29 -1.02 7.95
N VAL A 75 16.97 -1.03 8.06
CA VAL A 75 16.05 -1.08 6.91
C VAL A 75 15.39 0.26 6.67
N GLY A 76 15.55 0.80 5.45
CA GLY A 76 14.72 1.89 4.93
C GLY A 76 13.42 1.34 4.35
N LEU A 77 12.33 2.07 4.53
CA LEU A 77 11.03 1.73 3.96
C LEU A 77 10.38 2.97 3.38
N TYR A 78 10.17 2.98 2.06
CA TYR A 78 9.47 4.03 1.33
C TYR A 78 8.16 3.49 0.80
N THR A 79 7.03 4.04 1.24
CA THR A 79 5.67 3.58 0.90
C THR A 79 4.73 4.74 0.61
N SER A 80 3.63 4.47 -0.11
CA SER A 80 2.60 5.46 -0.43
C SER A 80 1.22 4.83 -0.69
N PRO A 81 0.14 5.58 -0.46
CA PRO A 81 0.08 6.85 0.27
C PRO A 81 0.24 6.66 1.79
N HIS A 82 0.42 7.75 2.54
CA HIS A 82 0.26 7.75 4.00
C HIS A 82 -1.23 7.78 4.38
N LEU A 83 -1.54 7.47 5.63
CA LEU A 83 -2.90 7.54 6.17
C LEU A 83 -3.10 8.77 7.05
N VAL A 84 -2.27 8.97 8.05
CA VAL A 84 -2.45 10.02 9.05
C VAL A 84 -1.39 11.10 8.94
N ASP A 85 -0.11 10.71 8.84
CA ASP A 85 1.03 11.62 8.84
C ASP A 85 1.90 11.42 7.59
N PHE A 86 2.31 12.51 6.94
CA PHE A 86 3.21 12.48 5.79
C PHE A 86 4.45 11.62 6.00
N ARG A 87 5.02 11.65 7.23
CA ARG A 87 6.24 10.94 7.61
C ARG A 87 6.10 9.41 7.56
N GLU A 88 4.89 8.87 7.54
CA GLU A 88 4.65 7.43 7.34
C GLU A 88 5.27 6.90 6.04
N ARG A 89 5.44 7.78 5.04
CA ARG A 89 6.03 7.45 3.74
C ARG A 89 7.51 7.08 3.83
N ILE A 90 8.22 7.56 4.86
CA ILE A 90 9.69 7.44 4.98
C ILE A 90 10.03 6.96 6.39
N ARG A 91 10.45 5.72 6.49
CA ARG A 91 10.79 5.08 7.77
C ARG A 91 12.17 4.43 7.73
N VAL A 92 12.85 4.42 8.86
CA VAL A 92 14.06 3.63 9.09
C VAL A 92 13.87 2.80 10.34
N ASN A 93 13.93 1.47 10.22
CA ASN A 93 13.62 0.53 11.31
C ASN A 93 12.29 0.82 12.01
N GLY A 94 11.24 1.14 11.24
CA GLY A 94 9.92 1.46 11.74
C GLY A 94 9.72 2.91 12.18
N GLU A 95 10.78 3.62 12.53
CA GLU A 95 10.71 5.02 12.95
C GLU A 95 10.53 5.95 11.74
N MET A 96 9.56 6.85 11.83
CA MET A 96 9.29 7.86 10.81
C MET A 96 10.43 8.89 10.77
N ILE A 97 10.72 9.43 9.58
CA ILE A 97 11.56 10.61 9.43
C ILE A 97 11.08 11.72 10.39
N SER A 98 11.99 12.48 10.99
CA SER A 98 11.62 13.54 11.93
C SER A 98 10.95 14.73 11.23
N GLU A 99 10.10 15.46 11.94
CA GLU A 99 9.48 16.69 11.43
C GLU A 99 10.56 17.71 11.03
N GLN A 100 11.63 17.80 11.81
CA GLN A 100 12.71 18.73 11.54
C GLN A 100 13.44 18.42 10.23
N GLU A 101 13.70 17.13 9.93
CA GLU A 101 14.35 16.74 8.66
C GLU A 101 13.47 17.09 7.45
N VAL A 102 12.13 16.98 7.57
CA VAL A 102 11.21 17.40 6.51
C VAL A 102 11.24 18.92 6.32
N ILE A 103 11.26 19.69 7.42
CA ILE A 103 11.36 21.15 7.41
C ILE A 103 12.69 21.57 6.77
N ASP A 104 13.81 21.01 7.26
CA ASP A 104 15.16 21.34 6.80
C ASP A 104 15.33 21.05 5.30
N PHE A 105 14.80 19.93 4.82
CA PHE A 105 14.82 19.59 3.40
C PHE A 105 14.17 20.67 2.55
N VAL A 106 12.98 21.11 2.92
CA VAL A 106 12.27 22.14 2.16
C VAL A 106 12.98 23.50 2.28
N GLU A 107 13.37 23.93 3.49
CA GLU A 107 13.99 25.25 3.70
C GLU A 107 15.36 25.39 3.05
N GLN A 108 16.16 24.33 3.06
CA GLN A 108 17.52 24.36 2.51
C GLN A 108 17.54 24.17 0.99
N GLU A 109 16.65 23.34 0.46
CA GLU A 109 16.72 22.87 -0.93
C GLU A 109 15.71 23.55 -1.88
N ARG A 110 14.75 24.33 -1.34
CA ARG A 110 13.69 24.96 -2.15
C ARG A 110 14.23 25.82 -3.28
N ASN A 111 15.33 26.55 -3.05
CA ASN A 111 15.94 27.40 -4.09
C ASN A 111 16.48 26.60 -5.28
N PHE A 112 16.87 25.33 -5.06
CA PHE A 112 17.28 24.43 -6.11
C PHE A 112 16.10 23.79 -6.82
N PHE A 113 15.14 23.25 -6.07
CA PHE A 113 14.09 22.46 -6.70
C PHE A 113 12.91 23.28 -7.26
N GLU A 114 12.60 24.47 -6.73
CA GLU A 114 11.49 25.31 -7.24
C GLU A 114 11.59 25.59 -8.76
N PRO A 115 12.77 25.97 -9.32
CA PRO A 115 12.91 26.17 -10.77
C PRO A 115 12.71 24.92 -11.63
N LEU A 116 12.82 23.73 -11.04
CA LEU A 116 12.59 22.45 -11.74
C LEU A 116 11.11 22.10 -11.80
N HIS A 117 10.25 22.80 -11.05
CA HIS A 117 8.82 22.52 -10.91
C HIS A 117 8.53 21.03 -10.62
N PRO A 118 9.17 20.41 -9.60
CA PRO A 118 8.97 19.00 -9.30
C PRO A 118 7.52 18.70 -8.91
N SER A 119 7.09 17.46 -9.11
CA SER A 119 5.89 16.94 -8.48
C SER A 119 6.12 16.63 -7.00
N PHE A 120 5.06 16.57 -6.23
CA PHE A 120 5.10 16.12 -4.83
C PHE A 120 5.83 14.77 -4.66
N PHE A 121 5.56 13.82 -5.57
CA PHE A 121 6.14 12.49 -5.47
C PHE A 121 7.65 12.48 -5.82
N GLU A 122 8.10 13.33 -6.75
CA GLU A 122 9.54 13.53 -7.04
C GLU A 122 10.28 14.07 -5.82
N LEU A 123 9.74 15.10 -5.14
CA LEU A 123 10.34 15.63 -3.91
C LEU A 123 10.34 14.62 -2.77
N THR A 124 9.23 13.90 -2.59
CA THR A 124 9.14 12.90 -1.52
C THR A 124 10.12 11.74 -1.74
N THR A 125 10.30 11.31 -3.00
CA THR A 125 11.27 10.28 -3.38
C THR A 125 12.70 10.74 -3.14
N ALA A 126 13.03 11.97 -3.54
CA ALA A 126 14.36 12.56 -3.30
C ALA A 126 14.68 12.68 -1.80
N LEU A 127 13.71 13.17 -1.01
CA LEU A 127 13.82 13.23 0.45
C LEU A 127 14.04 11.83 1.05
N ALA A 128 13.29 10.82 0.61
CA ALA A 128 13.42 9.45 1.11
C ALA A 128 14.83 8.89 0.84
N PHE A 129 15.33 9.03 -0.39
CA PHE A 129 16.65 8.51 -0.75
C PHE A 129 17.77 9.25 -0.02
N LYS A 130 17.68 10.59 0.09
CA LYS A 130 18.61 11.41 0.88
C LYS A 130 18.64 10.94 2.34
N HIS A 131 17.46 10.81 2.97
CA HIS A 131 17.33 10.33 4.35
C HIS A 131 17.94 8.94 4.55
N PHE A 132 17.65 7.98 3.65
CA PHE A 132 18.21 6.64 3.76
C PHE A 132 19.74 6.61 3.64
N ALA A 133 20.31 7.40 2.75
CA ALA A 133 21.76 7.53 2.59
C ALA A 133 22.40 8.15 3.86
N GLU A 134 21.84 9.23 4.41
CA GLU A 134 22.30 9.89 5.63
C GLU A 134 22.19 8.98 6.86
N GLN A 135 21.10 8.23 6.95
CA GLN A 135 20.87 7.23 7.98
C GLN A 135 21.73 5.98 7.82
N LYS A 136 22.45 5.84 6.69
CA LYS A 136 23.30 4.68 6.37
C LYS A 136 22.50 3.36 6.48
N VAL A 137 21.35 3.30 5.84
CA VAL A 137 20.57 2.06 5.81
C VAL A 137 21.33 1.00 5.01
N ASP A 138 21.25 -0.25 5.43
CA ASP A 138 21.86 -1.38 4.72
C ASP A 138 21.06 -1.73 3.46
N ILE A 139 19.74 -1.74 3.60
CA ILE A 139 18.81 -2.11 2.54
C ILE A 139 17.49 -1.32 2.68
N ALA A 140 16.95 -0.86 1.55
CA ALA A 140 15.68 -0.17 1.50
C ALA A 140 14.63 -0.93 0.68
N ILE A 141 13.41 -1.00 1.19
CA ILE A 141 12.24 -1.45 0.43
C ILE A 141 11.58 -0.21 -0.17
N ILE A 142 11.51 -0.17 -1.49
CA ILE A 142 11.02 0.98 -2.25
C ILE A 142 9.72 0.58 -2.95
N GLU A 143 8.60 1.14 -2.51
CA GLU A 143 7.30 0.96 -3.14
C GLU A 143 7.14 1.95 -4.30
N VAL A 144 6.73 1.46 -5.47
CA VAL A 144 6.33 2.26 -6.63
C VAL A 144 5.06 3.05 -6.32
N GLY A 145 5.06 4.33 -6.62
CA GLY A 145 3.87 5.18 -6.45
C GLY A 145 2.81 4.89 -7.51
N LEU A 146 3.17 5.00 -8.78
CA LEU A 146 2.24 4.79 -9.91
C LEU A 146 2.94 4.11 -11.08
N GLY A 147 2.32 3.06 -11.64
CA GLY A 147 2.85 2.35 -12.79
C GLY A 147 4.14 1.60 -12.47
N GLY A 148 5.26 2.08 -12.93
CA GLY A 148 6.59 1.53 -12.69
C GLY A 148 7.64 2.12 -13.64
N ARG A 149 7.44 2.03 -14.95
CA ARG A 149 8.41 2.45 -15.98
C ARG A 149 8.86 3.91 -15.83
N LEU A 150 7.93 4.82 -15.61
CA LEU A 150 8.17 6.25 -15.44
C LEU A 150 7.94 6.74 -14.00
N ASP A 151 7.88 5.82 -13.04
CA ASP A 151 7.80 6.18 -11.63
C ASP A 151 9.12 6.78 -11.14
N CYS A 152 9.06 7.82 -10.32
CA CYS A 152 10.25 8.49 -9.78
C CYS A 152 11.20 7.55 -9.05
N THR A 153 10.68 6.47 -8.46
CA THR A 153 11.51 5.46 -7.80
C THR A 153 12.34 4.62 -8.77
N ASN A 154 12.01 4.63 -10.08
CA ASN A 154 12.62 3.72 -11.06
C ASN A 154 14.03 4.13 -11.56
N ILE A 155 14.67 5.06 -10.87
CA ILE A 155 16.10 5.39 -11.08
C ILE A 155 17.03 4.37 -10.39
N ILE A 156 16.52 3.54 -9.47
CA ILE A 156 17.29 2.53 -8.73
C ILE A 156 17.61 1.30 -9.58
N THR A 157 18.68 0.59 -9.21
CA THR A 157 18.98 -0.77 -9.67
C THR A 157 18.88 -1.70 -8.45
N PRO A 158 17.72 -2.34 -8.23
CA PRO A 158 17.50 -3.14 -7.03
C PRO A 158 18.21 -4.49 -7.09
N ILE A 159 18.38 -5.15 -5.94
CA ILE A 159 18.84 -6.55 -5.90
C ILE A 159 17.71 -7.54 -6.21
N LEU A 160 16.45 -7.11 -6.10
CA LEU A 160 15.24 -7.88 -6.39
C LEU A 160 14.10 -6.93 -6.78
N SER A 161 13.38 -7.25 -7.84
CA SER A 161 12.10 -6.59 -8.20
C SER A 161 10.93 -7.51 -7.86
N ILE A 162 9.81 -6.91 -7.42
CA ILE A 162 8.58 -7.64 -7.07
C ILE A 162 7.40 -6.94 -7.73
N ILE A 163 6.52 -7.71 -8.39
CA ILE A 163 5.24 -7.21 -8.91
C ILE A 163 4.15 -8.05 -8.29
N THR A 164 3.36 -7.46 -7.38
CA THR A 164 2.42 -8.21 -6.54
C THR A 164 1.25 -8.80 -7.32
N ASN A 165 0.55 -7.97 -8.08
CA ASN A 165 -0.53 -8.38 -8.98
C ASN A 165 -0.87 -7.26 -9.98
N ILE A 166 -1.74 -7.59 -10.94
CA ILE A 166 -2.31 -6.64 -11.90
C ILE A 166 -3.82 -6.70 -11.82
N SER A 167 -4.44 -5.55 -11.63
CA SER A 167 -5.88 -5.35 -11.81
C SER A 167 -6.14 -3.96 -12.40
N LEU A 168 -7.36 -3.71 -12.88
CA LEU A 168 -7.73 -2.42 -13.43
C LEU A 168 -7.75 -1.38 -12.32
N ASP A 169 -6.83 -0.45 -12.39
CA ASP A 169 -6.75 0.75 -11.56
C ASP A 169 -5.94 1.81 -12.30
N HIS A 170 -6.20 3.09 -12.02
CA HIS A 170 -5.54 4.23 -12.68
C HIS A 170 -5.54 4.12 -14.22
N THR A 171 -6.64 3.63 -14.79
CA THR A 171 -6.73 3.29 -16.23
C THR A 171 -6.50 4.47 -17.15
N GLN A 172 -6.77 5.69 -16.70
CA GLN A 172 -6.50 6.92 -17.42
C GLN A 172 -4.99 7.19 -17.67
N PHE A 173 -4.07 6.50 -16.93
CA PHE A 173 -2.62 6.66 -17.07
C PHE A 173 -1.94 5.39 -17.56
N LEU A 174 -2.39 4.26 -17.04
CA LEU A 174 -1.72 2.98 -17.25
C LEU A 174 -2.33 2.18 -18.40
N GLY A 175 -3.43 2.70 -18.99
CA GLY A 175 -4.20 2.02 -20.01
C GLY A 175 -5.35 1.18 -19.43
N ASN A 176 -6.25 0.77 -20.31
CA ASN A 176 -7.51 0.13 -19.98
C ASN A 176 -7.52 -1.40 -20.15
N THR A 177 -6.35 -2.02 -20.28
CA THR A 177 -6.18 -3.48 -20.34
C THR A 177 -5.16 -3.94 -19.30
N LEU A 178 -5.27 -5.19 -18.86
CA LEU A 178 -4.32 -5.77 -17.91
C LEU A 178 -2.91 -5.82 -18.50
N GLY A 179 -2.79 -6.08 -19.82
CA GLY A 179 -1.51 -6.09 -20.53
C GLY A 179 -0.82 -4.73 -20.55
N ALA A 180 -1.58 -3.62 -20.76
CA ALA A 180 -1.02 -2.27 -20.72
C ALA A 180 -0.51 -1.91 -19.32
N ILE A 181 -1.31 -2.17 -18.28
CA ILE A 181 -0.93 -1.95 -16.87
C ILE A 181 0.30 -2.81 -16.52
N ALA A 182 0.34 -4.06 -16.96
CA ALA A 182 1.48 -4.95 -16.76
C ALA A 182 2.74 -4.42 -17.43
N ALA A 183 2.65 -3.84 -18.63
CA ALA A 183 3.78 -3.25 -19.36
C ALA A 183 4.42 -2.07 -18.59
N GLU A 184 3.58 -1.19 -18.02
CA GLU A 184 4.06 -0.09 -17.17
C GLU A 184 4.76 -0.61 -15.90
N LYS A 185 4.15 -1.59 -15.21
CA LYS A 185 4.75 -2.16 -13.99
C LYS A 185 5.99 -2.99 -14.28
N ALA A 186 6.04 -3.68 -15.41
CA ALA A 186 7.23 -4.41 -15.88
C ALA A 186 8.46 -3.50 -16.11
N GLY A 187 8.26 -2.18 -16.18
CA GLY A 187 9.36 -1.20 -16.26
C GLY A 187 10.35 -1.25 -15.08
N ILE A 188 9.98 -1.85 -13.95
CA ILE A 188 10.91 -2.06 -12.83
C ILE A 188 11.80 -3.31 -12.97
N ILE A 189 11.58 -4.14 -13.99
CA ILE A 189 12.44 -5.29 -14.29
C ILE A 189 13.72 -4.78 -14.91
N LYS A 190 14.86 -5.01 -14.25
CA LYS A 190 16.18 -4.48 -14.62
C LYS A 190 17.10 -5.59 -15.10
N HIS A 191 18.12 -5.17 -15.85
CA HIS A 191 19.09 -6.09 -16.43
C HIS A 191 19.75 -6.99 -15.38
N ARG A 192 19.60 -8.31 -15.55
CA ARG A 192 20.12 -9.37 -14.66
C ARG A 192 19.67 -9.30 -13.19
N VAL A 193 18.62 -8.53 -12.92
CA VAL A 193 18.00 -8.49 -11.60
C VAL A 193 16.83 -9.47 -11.57
N PRO A 194 16.75 -10.41 -10.61
CA PRO A 194 15.63 -11.33 -10.51
C PRO A 194 14.34 -10.56 -10.23
N VAL A 195 13.23 -11.06 -10.76
CA VAL A 195 11.90 -10.54 -10.51
C VAL A 195 10.94 -11.63 -10.05
N VAL A 196 10.18 -11.33 -9.00
CA VAL A 196 9.09 -12.16 -8.51
C VAL A 196 7.77 -11.53 -8.94
N ILE A 197 6.92 -12.33 -9.58
CA ILE A 197 5.53 -11.99 -9.93
C ILE A 197 4.61 -12.74 -8.97
N GLY A 198 3.80 -12.01 -8.21
CA GLY A 198 2.89 -12.62 -7.23
C GLY A 198 1.74 -13.35 -7.91
N GLU A 199 0.78 -12.60 -8.46
CA GLU A 199 -0.34 -13.15 -9.21
C GLU A 199 -0.26 -12.69 -10.68
N ALA A 200 -0.55 -13.60 -11.61
CA ALA A 200 -0.54 -13.28 -13.02
C ALA A 200 -1.57 -14.11 -13.81
N VAL A 201 -2.29 -13.45 -14.72
CA VAL A 201 -3.15 -14.10 -15.71
C VAL A 201 -2.38 -14.28 -17.03
N PRO A 202 -2.84 -15.14 -17.95
CA PRO A 202 -2.12 -15.42 -19.20
C PRO A 202 -1.71 -14.17 -20.00
N GLU A 203 -2.58 -13.15 -20.05
CA GLU A 203 -2.30 -11.87 -20.72
C GLU A 203 -1.09 -11.16 -20.10
N THR A 204 -1.03 -11.06 -18.77
CA THR A 204 0.05 -10.36 -18.07
C THR A 204 1.35 -11.18 -18.02
N GLN A 205 1.25 -12.53 -17.98
CA GLN A 205 2.41 -13.42 -18.03
C GLN A 205 3.23 -13.22 -19.32
N ILE A 206 2.56 -13.05 -20.46
CA ILE A 206 3.23 -12.81 -21.74
C ILE A 206 4.09 -11.54 -21.66
N VAL A 207 3.54 -10.45 -21.10
CA VAL A 207 4.22 -9.17 -20.96
C VAL A 207 5.46 -9.31 -20.04
N PHE A 208 5.29 -9.93 -18.88
CA PHE A 208 6.38 -10.10 -17.92
C PHE A 208 7.49 -11.00 -18.44
N LYS A 209 7.16 -12.11 -19.09
CA LYS A 209 8.13 -13.02 -19.71
C LYS A 209 8.94 -12.30 -20.80
N ALA A 210 8.28 -11.55 -21.69
CA ALA A 210 8.95 -10.78 -22.74
C ALA A 210 9.91 -9.73 -22.20
N LYS A 211 9.48 -8.99 -21.15
CA LYS A 211 10.35 -7.99 -20.49
C LYS A 211 11.52 -8.64 -19.77
N ALA A 212 11.31 -9.71 -19.02
CA ALA A 212 12.37 -10.43 -18.33
C ALA A 212 13.41 -11.00 -19.31
N GLN A 213 12.95 -11.56 -20.43
CA GLN A 213 13.84 -12.05 -21.48
C GLN A 213 14.69 -10.93 -22.07
N LYS A 214 14.08 -9.74 -22.35
CA LYS A 214 14.80 -8.57 -22.86
C LYS A 214 15.88 -8.10 -21.88
N GLU A 215 15.63 -8.19 -20.59
CA GLU A 215 16.54 -7.75 -19.53
C GLU A 215 17.52 -8.84 -19.05
N ASP A 216 17.52 -10.03 -19.65
CA ASP A 216 18.30 -11.20 -19.17
C ASP A 216 18.04 -11.45 -17.66
N ALA A 217 16.79 -11.24 -17.20
CA ALA A 217 16.37 -11.30 -15.81
C ALA A 217 15.73 -12.66 -15.48
N LEU A 218 16.11 -13.26 -14.35
CA LEU A 218 15.42 -14.43 -13.82
C LEU A 218 14.01 -14.00 -13.40
N ILE A 219 12.99 -14.63 -13.96
CA ILE A 219 11.59 -14.43 -13.57
C ILE A 219 11.04 -15.62 -12.81
N VAL A 220 10.37 -15.37 -11.70
CA VAL A 220 9.72 -16.38 -10.85
C VAL A 220 8.27 -15.98 -10.64
N PHE A 221 7.34 -16.84 -11.04
CA PHE A 221 5.91 -16.69 -10.73
C PHE A 221 5.61 -17.43 -9.42
N ALA A 222 5.13 -16.70 -8.42
CA ALA A 222 4.86 -17.25 -7.10
C ALA A 222 3.74 -18.32 -7.11
N GLU A 223 2.86 -18.29 -8.12
CA GLU A 223 1.78 -19.26 -8.28
C GLU A 223 2.22 -20.56 -8.96
N ASP A 224 3.36 -20.60 -9.66
CA ASP A 224 3.84 -21.81 -10.33
C ASP A 224 4.30 -22.87 -9.31
N ILE A 225 4.98 -22.42 -8.24
CA ILE A 225 5.42 -23.28 -7.13
C ILE A 225 5.07 -22.56 -5.81
N PRO A 226 3.81 -22.63 -5.36
CA PRO A 226 3.39 -21.93 -4.17
C PRO A 226 4.21 -22.31 -2.94
N VAL A 227 4.72 -21.32 -2.23
CA VAL A 227 5.41 -21.49 -0.95
C VAL A 227 4.38 -21.64 0.17
N VAL A 228 3.28 -20.92 0.13
CA VAL A 228 2.12 -21.11 1.01
C VAL A 228 1.30 -22.28 0.48
N LEU A 229 1.15 -23.33 1.27
CA LEU A 229 0.39 -24.53 0.94
C LEU A 229 -1.08 -24.42 1.38
N SER A 230 -1.30 -23.81 2.53
CA SER A 230 -2.63 -23.52 3.07
C SER A 230 -2.56 -22.37 4.07
N SER A 231 -3.70 -21.71 4.28
CA SER A 231 -3.84 -20.65 5.27
C SER A 231 -5.18 -20.78 6.01
N HIS A 232 -5.22 -20.30 7.24
CA HIS A 232 -6.46 -20.19 8.02
C HIS A 232 -6.35 -19.03 9.02
N PRO A 233 -7.49 -18.41 9.39
CA PRO A 233 -7.48 -17.39 10.43
C PRO A 233 -6.88 -17.93 11.74
N ASN A 234 -5.97 -17.16 12.33
CA ASN A 234 -5.43 -17.50 13.64
C ASN A 234 -6.37 -17.00 14.76
N PRO A 235 -6.71 -17.83 15.76
CA PRO A 235 -7.61 -17.43 16.84
C PRO A 235 -7.18 -16.16 17.60
N ASP A 236 -5.86 -15.96 17.72
CA ASP A 236 -5.27 -14.80 18.41
C ASP A 236 -5.18 -13.55 17.51
N GLY A 237 -5.59 -13.66 16.25
CA GLY A 237 -5.52 -12.63 15.23
C GLY A 237 -4.52 -12.98 14.12
N GLY A 238 -4.68 -12.31 12.96
CA GLY A 238 -3.85 -12.58 11.79
C GLY A 238 -4.19 -13.90 11.09
N ILE A 239 -3.19 -14.48 10.41
CA ILE A 239 -3.34 -15.70 9.61
C ILE A 239 -2.21 -16.68 9.91
N ALA A 240 -2.54 -17.94 10.13
CA ALA A 240 -1.57 -19.03 10.20
C ALA A 240 -1.38 -19.64 8.80
N TYR A 241 -0.14 -19.77 8.38
CA TYR A 241 0.29 -20.31 7.10
C TYR A 241 1.05 -21.62 7.27
N GLN A 242 0.65 -22.64 6.56
CA GLN A 242 1.48 -23.82 6.35
C GLN A 242 2.34 -23.57 5.12
N THR A 243 3.67 -23.62 5.25
CA THR A 243 4.57 -23.32 4.15
C THR A 243 5.37 -24.53 3.71
N ARG A 244 5.81 -24.51 2.44
CA ARG A 244 6.60 -25.60 1.85
C ARG A 244 8.02 -25.72 2.42
N PHE A 245 8.64 -24.59 2.77
CA PHE A 245 10.07 -24.51 3.08
C PHE A 245 10.39 -23.94 4.46
N PHE A 246 9.46 -23.21 5.08
CA PHE A 246 9.70 -22.45 6.31
C PHE A 246 8.87 -22.96 7.51
N GLY A 247 8.23 -24.14 7.38
CA GLY A 247 7.33 -24.67 8.41
C GLY A 247 6.04 -23.87 8.55
N ASN A 248 5.48 -23.84 9.75
CA ASN A 248 4.29 -23.06 10.05
C ASN A 248 4.67 -21.64 10.47
N ILE A 249 4.06 -20.64 9.86
CA ILE A 249 4.28 -19.22 10.15
C ILE A 249 2.94 -18.60 10.56
N VAL A 250 2.95 -17.80 11.61
CA VAL A 250 1.82 -16.94 11.98
C VAL A 250 2.13 -15.53 11.52
N GLY A 251 1.27 -14.98 10.64
CA GLY A 251 1.36 -13.60 10.21
C GLY A 251 0.36 -12.73 10.98
N GLU A 252 0.80 -11.56 11.42
CA GLU A 252 -0.01 -10.57 12.13
C GLU A 252 -1.13 -10.00 11.26
N LEU A 253 -0.85 -9.81 9.97
CA LEU A 253 -1.79 -9.16 9.05
C LEU A 253 -3.00 -10.06 8.78
N GLY A 254 -4.20 -9.52 9.03
CA GLY A 254 -5.47 -10.16 8.70
C GLY A 254 -5.89 -9.91 7.25
N GLY A 255 -6.98 -10.57 6.85
CA GLY A 255 -7.52 -10.43 5.50
C GLY A 255 -7.16 -11.60 4.59
N SER A 256 -8.16 -12.22 3.93
CA SER A 256 -7.95 -13.40 3.07
C SER A 256 -7.00 -13.15 1.90
N TYR A 257 -6.89 -11.90 1.44
CA TYR A 257 -5.93 -11.49 0.40
C TYR A 257 -4.47 -11.59 0.87
N GLN A 258 -4.22 -11.66 2.18
CA GLN A 258 -2.85 -11.80 2.69
C GLN A 258 -2.22 -13.17 2.39
N GLU A 259 -3.00 -14.20 2.07
CA GLU A 259 -2.47 -15.47 1.58
C GLU A 259 -1.64 -15.26 0.30
N LYS A 260 -2.17 -14.47 -0.64
CA LYS A 260 -1.49 -14.14 -1.90
C LYS A 260 -0.25 -13.26 -1.67
N ASN A 261 -0.39 -12.26 -0.80
CA ASN A 261 0.74 -11.41 -0.41
C ASN A 261 1.84 -12.23 0.29
N ALA A 262 1.46 -13.10 1.22
CA ALA A 262 2.40 -13.99 1.93
C ALA A 262 3.13 -14.93 0.96
N ASN A 263 2.42 -15.52 -0.01
CA ASN A 263 3.04 -16.36 -1.03
C ASN A 263 4.05 -15.56 -1.88
N THR A 264 3.71 -14.33 -2.26
CA THR A 264 4.61 -13.42 -2.98
C THR A 264 5.85 -13.07 -2.16
N VAL A 265 5.66 -12.68 -0.88
CA VAL A 265 6.74 -12.35 0.04
C VAL A 265 7.67 -13.55 0.29
N LEU A 266 7.11 -14.72 0.57
CA LEU A 266 7.91 -15.92 0.82
C LEU A 266 8.68 -16.39 -0.43
N THR A 267 8.11 -16.20 -1.62
CA THR A 267 8.83 -16.42 -2.89
C THR A 267 9.98 -15.43 -3.06
N ALA A 268 9.78 -14.16 -2.70
CA ALA A 268 10.84 -13.15 -2.67
C ALA A 268 11.92 -13.47 -1.65
N VAL A 269 11.53 -13.92 -0.45
CA VAL A 269 12.45 -14.39 0.61
C VAL A 269 13.34 -15.53 0.11
N MET A 270 12.82 -16.46 -0.66
CA MET A 270 13.65 -17.51 -1.27
C MET A 270 14.73 -16.95 -2.20
N GLN A 271 14.41 -15.91 -2.98
CA GLN A 271 15.42 -15.26 -3.83
C GLN A 271 16.47 -14.53 -2.99
N LEU A 272 16.07 -13.88 -1.90
CA LEU A 272 16.98 -13.21 -0.97
C LEU A 272 17.84 -14.22 -0.18
N TYR A 273 17.28 -15.38 0.16
CA TYR A 273 18.02 -16.48 0.78
C TYR A 273 19.11 -17.01 -0.16
N ASN A 274 18.78 -17.24 -1.44
CA ASN A 274 19.74 -17.67 -2.46
C ASN A 274 20.87 -16.65 -2.69
N LYS A 275 20.63 -15.38 -2.42
CA LYS A 275 21.62 -14.29 -2.48
C LYS A 275 22.39 -14.10 -1.18
N GLY A 276 22.08 -14.86 -0.11
CA GLY A 276 22.68 -14.72 1.21
C GLY A 276 22.30 -13.46 1.98
N VAL A 277 21.23 -12.77 1.56
CA VAL A 277 20.67 -11.60 2.26
C VAL A 277 19.88 -12.04 3.48
N ILE A 278 19.03 -13.05 3.36
CA ILE A 278 18.34 -13.69 4.48
C ILE A 278 19.03 -15.02 4.77
N LYS A 279 19.31 -15.30 6.03
CA LYS A 279 20.07 -16.49 6.47
C LYS A 279 19.31 -17.33 7.49
N ASN A 280 18.39 -16.68 8.24
CA ASN A 280 17.72 -17.31 9.37
C ASN A 280 16.22 -17.50 9.11
N ALA A 281 15.72 -18.71 9.26
CA ALA A 281 14.27 -18.95 9.17
C ALA A 281 13.48 -18.28 10.32
N GLU A 282 14.11 -18.08 11.47
CA GLU A 282 13.50 -17.39 12.62
C GLU A 282 13.16 -15.93 12.32
N SER A 283 14.00 -15.23 11.54
CA SER A 283 13.75 -13.84 11.14
C SER A 283 12.51 -13.73 10.28
N ILE A 284 12.22 -14.74 9.44
CA ILE A 284 11.02 -14.80 8.61
C ILE A 284 9.77 -14.88 9.49
N ALA A 285 9.74 -15.85 10.41
CA ALA A 285 8.62 -16.03 11.33
C ALA A 285 8.40 -14.79 12.22
N LYS A 286 9.49 -14.23 12.77
CA LYS A 286 9.45 -13.02 13.61
C LYS A 286 8.94 -11.80 12.80
N GLY A 287 9.40 -11.63 11.56
CA GLY A 287 8.96 -10.53 10.70
C GLY A 287 7.48 -10.64 10.36
N PHE A 288 6.98 -11.82 10.01
CA PHE A 288 5.55 -12.04 9.75
C PHE A 288 4.67 -11.78 10.98
N ALA A 289 5.14 -12.15 12.17
CA ALA A 289 4.38 -12.04 13.42
C ALA A 289 4.30 -10.60 13.95
N ASN A 290 5.19 -9.68 13.52
CA ASN A 290 5.32 -8.35 14.11
C ASN A 290 5.40 -7.23 13.05
N VAL A 291 4.67 -7.37 11.95
CA VAL A 291 4.72 -6.39 10.83
C VAL A 291 4.32 -4.99 11.30
N CYS A 292 3.21 -4.87 12.02
CA CYS A 292 2.68 -3.56 12.45
C CYS A 292 3.60 -2.93 13.52
N GLU A 293 4.09 -3.72 14.48
CA GLU A 293 5.00 -3.25 15.51
C GLU A 293 6.32 -2.77 14.92
N LEU A 294 6.93 -3.56 14.02
CA LEU A 294 8.24 -3.26 13.45
C LEU A 294 8.21 -2.18 12.36
N THR A 295 7.06 -1.91 11.75
CA THR A 295 7.01 -1.04 10.56
C THR A 295 5.94 0.02 10.59
N GLY A 296 5.01 -0.02 11.55
CA GLY A 296 3.92 0.93 11.69
C GLY A 296 2.85 0.81 10.60
N LEU A 297 2.65 -0.37 9.99
CA LEU A 297 1.59 -0.59 8.99
C LEU A 297 0.21 -0.45 9.61
N MET A 298 -0.67 0.30 8.96
CA MET A 298 -2.06 0.50 9.37
C MET A 298 -3.04 0.20 8.22
N GLY A 299 -4.32 0.01 8.57
CA GLY A 299 -5.42 -0.06 7.61
C GLY A 299 -5.45 -1.31 6.72
N ARG A 300 -4.94 -2.44 7.20
CA ARG A 300 -5.00 -3.73 6.48
C ARG A 300 -5.74 -4.77 7.31
N TRP A 301 -7.06 -4.85 7.14
CA TRP A 301 -7.96 -5.64 7.98
C TRP A 301 -7.66 -5.43 9.46
N GLN A 302 -7.42 -4.18 9.81
CA GLN A 302 -6.93 -3.78 11.12
C GLN A 302 -8.06 -3.84 12.16
N LYS A 303 -7.84 -4.61 13.21
CA LYS A 303 -8.74 -4.67 14.35
C LYS A 303 -8.55 -3.44 15.24
N LEU A 304 -9.60 -2.64 15.38
CA LEU A 304 -9.62 -1.45 16.24
C LEU A 304 -10.24 -1.73 17.61
N GLN A 305 -11.20 -2.67 17.66
CA GLN A 305 -11.91 -3.04 18.87
C GLN A 305 -12.36 -4.51 18.81
N ALA A 306 -12.48 -5.17 19.96
CA ALA A 306 -12.86 -6.58 20.02
C ALA A 306 -14.38 -6.79 20.21
N ASN A 307 -15.07 -5.94 20.97
CA ASN A 307 -16.48 -6.09 21.30
C ASN A 307 -17.19 -4.71 21.32
N PRO A 308 -18.07 -4.39 20.36
CA PRO A 308 -18.25 -5.12 19.10
C PRO A 308 -16.94 -5.23 18.33
N LEU A 309 -16.81 -6.24 17.47
CA LEU A 309 -15.63 -6.35 16.60
C LEU A 309 -15.63 -5.21 15.56
N VAL A 310 -14.63 -4.34 15.63
CA VAL A 310 -14.45 -3.25 14.67
C VAL A 310 -13.20 -3.50 13.85
N ILE A 311 -13.37 -3.51 12.54
CA ILE A 311 -12.29 -3.67 11.55
C ILE A 311 -12.29 -2.49 10.58
N CYS A 312 -11.11 -1.98 10.24
CA CYS A 312 -10.97 -1.06 9.11
C CYS A 312 -10.03 -1.63 8.04
N ASP A 313 -10.29 -1.27 6.78
CA ASP A 313 -9.46 -1.66 5.64
C ASP A 313 -9.48 -0.59 4.54
N THR A 314 -8.31 -0.32 3.95
CA THR A 314 -8.10 0.70 2.92
C THR A 314 -8.42 0.24 1.50
N GLY A 315 -9.00 -0.93 1.31
CA GLY A 315 -9.42 -1.42 0.00
C GLY A 315 -10.38 -0.43 -0.69
N HIS A 316 -10.04 -0.05 -1.93
CA HIS A 316 -10.68 1.07 -2.62
C HIS A 316 -10.97 0.81 -4.10
N ASN A 317 -10.61 -0.34 -4.64
CA ASN A 317 -10.85 -0.73 -6.03
C ASN A 317 -11.54 -2.10 -6.13
N VAL A 318 -12.04 -2.43 -7.31
CA VAL A 318 -12.77 -3.67 -7.59
C VAL A 318 -11.96 -4.90 -7.18
N GLY A 319 -10.66 -4.95 -7.51
CA GLY A 319 -9.79 -6.07 -7.15
C GLY A 319 -9.67 -6.28 -5.64
N GLY A 320 -9.55 -5.20 -4.85
CA GLY A 320 -9.55 -5.27 -3.38
C GLY A 320 -10.91 -5.70 -2.82
N TRP A 321 -11.99 -5.13 -3.35
CA TRP A 321 -13.35 -5.44 -2.89
C TRP A 321 -13.81 -6.86 -3.21
N THR A 322 -13.26 -7.50 -4.23
CA THR A 322 -13.50 -8.93 -4.48
C THR A 322 -13.15 -9.81 -3.26
N TYR A 323 -12.09 -9.48 -2.54
CA TYR A 323 -11.70 -10.18 -1.31
C TYR A 323 -12.47 -9.66 -0.08
N LEU A 324 -12.52 -8.32 0.09
CA LEU A 324 -13.14 -7.70 1.26
C LEU A 324 -14.61 -8.06 1.42
N SER A 325 -15.38 -8.00 0.33
CA SER A 325 -16.81 -8.32 0.36
C SER A 325 -17.07 -9.75 0.84
N GLN A 326 -16.30 -10.71 0.33
CA GLN A 326 -16.42 -12.11 0.75
C GLN A 326 -16.03 -12.29 2.21
N GLN A 327 -14.99 -11.58 2.67
CA GLN A 327 -14.53 -11.67 4.05
C GLN A 327 -15.54 -11.05 5.01
N ILE A 328 -16.14 -9.91 4.66
CA ILE A 328 -17.21 -9.28 5.43
C ILE A 328 -18.44 -10.21 5.49
N LYS A 329 -18.85 -10.80 4.36
CA LYS A 329 -19.97 -11.74 4.29
C LYS A 329 -19.77 -12.97 5.19
N ARG A 330 -18.54 -13.44 5.35
CA ARG A 330 -18.21 -14.62 6.17
C ARG A 330 -18.09 -14.32 7.67
N GLN A 331 -18.15 -13.04 8.11
CA GLN A 331 -18.07 -12.72 9.54
C GLN A 331 -19.26 -13.30 10.31
N GLN A 332 -18.95 -14.06 11.35
CA GLN A 332 -19.93 -14.61 12.27
C GLN A 332 -20.32 -13.54 13.29
N CYS A 333 -21.50 -12.95 13.15
CA CYS A 333 -22.01 -11.88 14.00
C CYS A 333 -23.53 -11.85 13.97
N LYS A 334 -24.14 -11.14 14.91
CA LYS A 334 -25.59 -10.96 14.93
C LYS A 334 -26.04 -9.99 13.84
N GLN A 335 -25.34 -8.89 13.69
CA GLN A 335 -25.60 -7.85 12.69
C GLN A 335 -24.28 -7.30 12.13
N LYS A 336 -24.21 -7.15 10.81
CA LYS A 336 -23.15 -6.42 10.13
C LYS A 336 -23.53 -4.94 10.03
N ARG A 337 -22.60 -4.06 10.35
CA ARG A 337 -22.70 -2.60 10.20
C ARG A 337 -21.53 -2.11 9.37
N ILE A 338 -21.79 -1.32 8.34
CA ILE A 338 -20.77 -0.91 7.41
C ILE A 338 -20.77 0.61 7.29
N VAL A 339 -19.68 1.22 7.75
CA VAL A 339 -19.38 2.64 7.52
C VAL A 339 -18.61 2.72 6.20
N PHE A 340 -19.24 3.34 5.19
CA PHE A 340 -18.72 3.30 3.83
C PHE A 340 -18.73 4.67 3.17
N GLY A 341 -17.60 5.02 2.55
CA GLY A 341 -17.44 6.19 1.70
C GLY A 341 -16.36 5.95 0.65
N MET A 342 -16.46 6.61 -0.50
CA MET A 342 -15.57 6.39 -1.64
C MET A 342 -15.11 7.70 -2.28
N VAL A 343 -14.11 7.63 -3.16
CA VAL A 343 -13.62 8.75 -3.97
C VAL A 343 -14.05 8.61 -5.43
N ASP A 344 -14.18 9.73 -6.13
CA ASP A 344 -14.86 9.90 -7.41
C ASP A 344 -14.12 9.31 -8.64
N ASP A 345 -12.84 8.96 -8.49
CA ASP A 345 -12.04 8.31 -9.52
C ASP A 345 -12.15 6.77 -9.54
N LYS A 346 -13.01 6.21 -8.68
CA LYS A 346 -13.21 4.77 -8.55
C LYS A 346 -14.60 4.33 -9.05
N ASP A 347 -14.70 3.07 -9.44
CA ASP A 347 -15.94 2.49 -9.94
C ASP A 347 -16.90 2.15 -8.77
N LEU A 348 -17.71 3.14 -8.38
CA LEU A 348 -18.68 3.01 -7.30
C LEU A 348 -19.71 1.90 -7.59
N HIS A 349 -20.22 1.80 -8.83
CA HIS A 349 -21.23 0.81 -9.19
C HIS A 349 -20.70 -0.62 -9.08
N ALA A 350 -19.49 -0.86 -9.59
CA ALA A 350 -18.85 -2.18 -9.47
C ALA A 350 -18.61 -2.57 -8.00
N VAL A 351 -18.22 -1.64 -7.13
CA VAL A 351 -18.06 -1.92 -5.70
C VAL A 351 -19.40 -2.16 -5.02
N MET A 352 -20.43 -1.33 -5.28
CA MET A 352 -21.77 -1.50 -4.72
C MET A 352 -22.37 -2.88 -5.00
N SER A 353 -22.18 -3.41 -6.22
CA SER A 353 -22.67 -4.73 -6.60
C SER A 353 -22.06 -5.89 -5.78
N MET A 354 -20.96 -5.65 -5.08
CA MET A 354 -20.26 -6.67 -4.26
C MET A 354 -20.59 -6.57 -2.78
N LEU A 355 -21.13 -5.44 -2.32
CA LEU A 355 -21.42 -5.21 -0.91
C LEU A 355 -22.42 -6.22 -0.33
N PRO A 356 -22.34 -6.57 0.96
CA PRO A 356 -23.30 -7.45 1.60
C PRO A 356 -24.72 -6.84 1.66
N ASP A 357 -25.73 -7.60 1.29
CA ASP A 357 -27.14 -7.22 1.38
C ASP A 357 -27.74 -7.43 2.78
N ASP A 358 -27.06 -8.17 3.65
CA ASP A 358 -27.43 -8.46 5.02
C ASP A 358 -26.81 -7.49 6.06
N ALA A 359 -26.44 -6.29 5.64
CA ALA A 359 -25.79 -5.27 6.48
C ALA A 359 -26.63 -3.99 6.63
N ILE A 360 -26.40 -3.26 7.73
CA ILE A 360 -26.87 -1.89 7.92
C ILE A 360 -25.75 -0.94 7.51
N TYR A 361 -26.07 0.03 6.64
CA TYR A 361 -25.08 0.95 6.11
C TYR A 361 -25.14 2.33 6.79
N TYR A 362 -23.95 2.90 7.00
CA TYR A 362 -23.71 4.25 7.47
C TYR A 362 -22.91 4.94 6.37
N TRP A 363 -23.64 5.55 5.42
CA TRP A 363 -23.05 6.19 4.25
C TRP A 363 -22.40 7.50 4.65
N THR A 364 -21.16 7.69 4.23
CA THR A 364 -20.38 8.87 4.58
C THR A 364 -19.47 9.29 3.43
N GLN A 365 -18.75 10.38 3.64
CA GLN A 365 -17.74 10.90 2.73
C GLN A 365 -16.45 11.20 3.48
N PRO A 366 -15.27 10.91 2.91
CA PRO A 366 -14.00 11.33 3.48
C PRO A 366 -13.77 12.84 3.30
N SER A 367 -12.89 13.41 4.15
CA SER A 367 -12.52 14.83 4.13
C SER A 367 -11.53 15.17 3.00
N THR A 368 -11.86 14.82 1.76
CA THR A 368 -11.07 15.13 0.57
C THR A 368 -11.92 15.74 -0.53
N HIS A 369 -11.34 16.59 -1.37
CA HIS A 369 -12.03 17.18 -2.53
C HIS A 369 -12.51 16.14 -3.56
N ARG A 370 -11.94 14.94 -3.52
CA ARG A 370 -12.27 13.81 -4.42
C ARG A 370 -13.35 12.89 -3.85
N ALA A 371 -13.95 13.25 -2.72
CA ALA A 371 -15.00 12.43 -2.12
C ALA A 371 -16.25 12.38 -3.00
N PHE A 372 -16.82 11.19 -3.19
CA PHE A 372 -18.23 11.12 -3.57
C PHE A 372 -19.05 11.70 -2.42
N PRO A 373 -19.97 12.65 -2.69
CA PRO A 373 -20.93 13.11 -1.67
C PRO A 373 -21.69 11.92 -1.08
N ALA A 374 -21.85 11.89 0.25
CA ALA A 374 -22.48 10.78 0.93
C ALA A 374 -23.92 10.51 0.44
N GLU A 375 -24.67 11.55 0.06
CA GLU A 375 -26.01 11.44 -0.52
C GLU A 375 -25.97 10.74 -1.88
N LYS A 376 -24.93 10.99 -2.70
CA LYS A 376 -24.76 10.34 -3.99
C LYS A 376 -24.41 8.87 -3.81
N VAL A 377 -23.56 8.53 -2.82
CA VAL A 377 -23.25 7.14 -2.45
C VAL A 377 -24.53 6.41 -2.05
N ALA A 378 -25.35 7.01 -1.15
CA ALA A 378 -26.62 6.46 -0.71
C ALA A 378 -27.63 6.30 -1.85
N ALA A 379 -27.72 7.29 -2.75
CA ALA A 379 -28.61 7.22 -3.91
C ALA A 379 -28.21 6.05 -4.84
N THR A 380 -26.92 5.88 -5.13
CA THR A 380 -26.43 4.76 -5.91
C THR A 380 -26.67 3.42 -5.22
N ALA A 381 -26.55 3.36 -3.89
CA ALA A 381 -26.79 2.15 -3.10
C ALA A 381 -28.22 1.61 -3.22
N ASN A 382 -29.20 2.49 -3.41
CA ASN A 382 -30.60 2.10 -3.61
C ASN A 382 -30.80 1.26 -4.89
N ASP A 383 -29.99 1.45 -5.93
CA ASP A 383 -30.01 0.65 -7.16
C ASP A 383 -29.62 -0.81 -6.92
N TYR A 384 -28.98 -1.09 -5.77
CA TYR A 384 -28.50 -2.39 -5.35
C TYR A 384 -29.22 -2.94 -4.11
N ASP A 385 -30.37 -2.33 -3.74
CA ASP A 385 -31.17 -2.69 -2.55
C ASP A 385 -30.36 -2.63 -1.23
N LEU A 386 -29.39 -1.73 -1.15
CA LEU A 386 -28.56 -1.51 0.03
C LEU A 386 -29.10 -0.32 0.83
N HIS A 387 -29.52 -0.57 2.08
CA HIS A 387 -30.20 0.45 2.90
C HIS A 387 -29.33 0.96 4.03
N GLY A 388 -29.38 2.28 4.28
CA GLY A 388 -28.60 2.91 5.32
C GLY A 388 -28.96 4.38 5.56
N ILE A 389 -28.23 4.99 6.48
CA ILE A 389 -28.39 6.39 6.88
C ILE A 389 -27.15 7.16 6.44
N VAL A 390 -27.37 8.42 5.99
CA VAL A 390 -26.30 9.34 5.54
C VAL A 390 -25.77 10.14 6.72
N PHE A 391 -24.44 10.26 6.78
CA PHE A 391 -23.73 11.06 7.77
C PHE A 391 -22.72 11.98 7.08
N PRO A 392 -22.55 13.24 7.53
CA PRO A 392 -21.68 14.20 6.89
C PRO A 392 -20.19 13.88 7.06
N THR A 393 -19.81 13.14 8.12
CA THR A 393 -18.42 12.81 8.41
C THR A 393 -18.24 11.34 8.76
N VAL A 394 -17.03 10.83 8.54
CA VAL A 394 -16.65 9.45 8.90
C VAL A 394 -16.77 9.23 10.41
N LEU A 395 -16.38 10.22 11.21
CA LEU A 395 -16.46 10.11 12.67
C LEU A 395 -17.91 9.97 13.16
N GLU A 396 -18.84 10.78 12.63
CA GLU A 396 -20.26 10.71 13.00
C GLU A 396 -20.88 9.37 12.58
N ALA A 397 -20.59 8.91 11.36
CA ALA A 397 -21.03 7.61 10.88
C ALA A 397 -20.51 6.46 11.76
N TYR A 398 -19.24 6.51 12.13
CA TYR A 398 -18.63 5.51 13.02
C TYR A 398 -19.22 5.54 14.43
N GLN A 399 -19.44 6.73 15.00
CA GLN A 399 -20.05 6.88 16.33
C GLN A 399 -21.48 6.37 16.33
N ALA A 400 -22.26 6.64 15.29
CA ALA A 400 -23.61 6.09 15.15
C ALA A 400 -23.58 4.57 15.04
N ALA A 401 -22.70 4.01 14.22
CA ALA A 401 -22.54 2.56 14.10
C ALA A 401 -22.18 1.89 15.44
N LEU A 402 -21.29 2.52 16.23
CA LEU A 402 -20.93 2.05 17.57
C LEU A 402 -22.10 2.15 18.57
N HIS A 403 -22.85 3.26 18.53
CA HIS A 403 -24.00 3.47 19.42
C HIS A 403 -25.09 2.42 19.18
N ASP A 404 -25.32 2.07 17.92
CA ASP A 404 -26.35 1.13 17.52
C ASP A 404 -25.95 -0.34 17.69
N ALA A 405 -24.64 -0.60 17.91
CA ALA A 405 -24.10 -1.94 17.90
C ALA A 405 -24.28 -2.66 19.25
N ALA A 406 -24.70 -3.92 19.20
CA ALA A 406 -24.54 -4.86 20.31
C ALA A 406 -23.11 -5.42 20.33
N GLN A 407 -22.68 -5.97 21.47
CA GLN A 407 -21.33 -6.57 21.61
C GLN A 407 -21.05 -7.72 20.62
N SER A 408 -22.09 -8.39 20.14
CA SER A 408 -22.02 -9.49 19.17
C SER A 408 -22.09 -9.03 17.70
N ASP A 409 -22.15 -7.73 17.46
CA ASP A 409 -22.18 -7.17 16.10
C ASP A 409 -20.77 -7.01 15.53
N PHE A 410 -20.71 -6.87 14.22
CA PHE A 410 -19.48 -6.59 13.48
C PHE A 410 -19.60 -5.22 12.81
N ILE A 411 -18.60 -4.36 12.99
CA ILE A 411 -18.51 -3.06 12.34
C ILE A 411 -17.32 -3.07 11.39
N PHE A 412 -17.56 -2.76 10.12
CA PHE A 412 -16.53 -2.53 9.13
C PHE A 412 -16.49 -1.05 8.77
N VAL A 413 -15.28 -0.47 8.66
CA VAL A 413 -15.07 0.89 8.20
C VAL A 413 -14.12 0.89 7.01
N GLY A 414 -14.56 1.42 5.86
CA GLY A 414 -13.73 1.42 4.65
C GLY A 414 -14.42 1.99 3.41
N GLY A 415 -13.97 1.50 2.24
CA GLY A 415 -14.36 1.97 0.91
C GLY A 415 -13.32 2.87 0.27
N SER A 416 -12.45 3.49 1.08
CA SER A 416 -11.37 4.35 0.62
C SER A 416 -10.28 4.45 1.70
N SER A 417 -9.03 4.64 1.29
CA SER A 417 -7.94 4.96 2.22
C SER A 417 -8.20 6.25 3.00
N TYR A 418 -8.88 7.21 2.41
CA TYR A 418 -9.25 8.48 3.07
C TYR A 418 -10.29 8.30 4.18
N VAL A 419 -11.25 7.38 4.01
CA VAL A 419 -12.21 7.02 5.09
C VAL A 419 -11.47 6.44 6.28
N VAL A 420 -10.53 5.55 6.04
CA VAL A 420 -9.71 4.95 7.12
C VAL A 420 -8.79 6.00 7.74
N ALA A 421 -8.21 6.89 6.95
CA ALA A 421 -7.37 8.00 7.43
C ALA A 421 -8.15 8.93 8.37
N ASP A 422 -9.35 9.37 7.98
CA ASP A 422 -10.20 10.23 8.81
C ASP A 422 -10.58 9.53 10.13
N LEU A 423 -10.90 8.24 10.07
CA LEU A 423 -11.20 7.46 11.27
C LEU A 423 -10.00 7.41 12.21
N LEU A 424 -8.83 6.98 11.71
CA LEU A 424 -7.63 6.81 12.53
C LEU A 424 -7.15 8.14 13.12
N THR A 425 -7.16 9.22 12.33
CA THR A 425 -6.86 10.57 12.81
C THR A 425 -7.79 11.00 13.94
N SER A 426 -9.08 10.69 13.81
CA SER A 426 -10.08 11.05 14.84
C SER A 426 -9.91 10.25 16.12
N LEU A 427 -9.42 9.00 16.03
CA LEU A 427 -9.16 8.14 17.19
C LEU A 427 -7.87 8.53 17.94
N GLN A 428 -6.87 9.08 17.25
CA GLN A 428 -5.61 9.54 17.87
C GLN A 428 -5.76 10.86 18.64
N LYS A 429 -6.79 11.67 18.32
CA LYS A 429 -7.07 12.96 18.99
C LYS A 429 -7.84 12.81 20.31
N LYS A 430 -8.22 11.61 20.70
CA LYS A 430 -8.88 11.28 21.97
C LYS A 430 -7.87 10.77 22.99
#